data_8323aadafe5f010f02d535e950d4e60b
#
_entry.id   8323aadafe5f010f02d535e950d4e60b
#
_cell.length_a   1.000
_cell.length_b   1.000
_cell.length_c   1.000
_cell.angle_alpha   90.00
_cell.angle_beta   90.00
_cell.angle_gamma   90.00
#
_symmetry.space_group_name_H-M   'P 1'
#
loop_
_entity.id
_entity.type
_entity.pdbx_description
1 polymer ?
#
loop_
_entity_poly.entity_id
_entity_poly.type
_entity_poly.pdbx_seq_one_letter_code
_entity_poly.pdbx_strand_id
1 'polypeptide(L)'
;LSGAVASGVAMGATSCVPPDQSPSGRLLAQLRIIEAQADATLGVELYDTGSKMSLGLNADRRFGHCSSFKFSLAAKVLTEDARGLIDADRRVTWTKDELMFVSPFTTKRLKEGATLRELAGATQKYADNSAANVLLRELGGPAALTGFWRSIGDETSRLDRIEPALNNVPVTEIRDTSTPAAMARTVAKLVYGDVMPDAARATLKQWMADTPTGARRVRAGLPGKWPSGDKTGTSMWLGSERLYVDIGYVEPPENAPLTF
;
A
#
# COMPACT_ATOMS: atom_id res chain seq x y z
N LEU A 1 -23.02 -71.18 -16.36
CA LEU A 1 -22.21 -70.23 -17.13
C LEU A 1 -22.27 -68.86 -16.45
N SER A 2 -21.27 -68.62 -15.54
CA SER A 2 -21.14 -67.34 -14.80
C SER A 2 -20.06 -66.50 -15.48
N GLY A 3 -20.46 -65.32 -16.00
CA GLY A 3 -19.51 -64.35 -16.52
C GLY A 3 -19.18 -63.33 -15.45
N ALA A 4 -17.93 -63.26 -15.02
CA ALA A 4 -17.40 -62.21 -14.14
C ALA A 4 -17.02 -60.97 -14.99
N VAL A 5 -17.61 -59.81 -14.68
CA VAL A 5 -17.25 -58.54 -15.23
C VAL A 5 -16.20 -57.88 -14.32
N ALA A 6 -14.99 -57.76 -14.78
CA ALA A 6 -13.93 -57.03 -14.10
C ALA A 6 -14.05 -55.55 -14.39
N SER A 7 -14.42 -54.75 -13.38
CA SER A 7 -14.41 -53.27 -13.47
C SER A 7 -13.01 -52.78 -13.22
N GLY A 8 -12.31 -52.34 -14.28
CA GLY A 8 -11.02 -51.66 -14.17
C GLY A 8 -11.22 -50.23 -13.66
N VAL A 9 -10.67 -49.90 -12.49
CA VAL A 9 -10.53 -48.56 -11.98
C VAL A 9 -9.34 -47.91 -12.68
N ALA A 10 -9.61 -46.97 -13.57
CA ALA A 10 -8.59 -46.14 -14.18
C ALA A 10 -8.03 -45.17 -13.12
N MET A 11 -6.85 -45.40 -12.60
CA MET A 11 -6.11 -44.42 -11.84
C MET A 11 -5.73 -43.26 -12.77
N GLY A 12 -6.35 -42.10 -12.57
CA GLY A 12 -5.98 -40.87 -13.23
C GLY A 12 -4.55 -40.47 -12.82
N ALA A 13 -3.63 -40.54 -13.76
CA ALA A 13 -2.29 -40.00 -13.58
C ALA A 13 -2.40 -38.48 -13.47
N THR A 14 -2.20 -37.94 -12.25
CA THR A 14 -2.00 -36.52 -12.02
C THR A 14 -0.71 -36.15 -12.72
N SER A 15 -0.78 -35.48 -13.89
CA SER A 15 0.38 -34.96 -14.58
C SER A 15 0.98 -33.86 -13.72
N CYS A 16 2.11 -34.13 -13.05
CA CYS A 16 2.94 -33.10 -12.45
C CYS A 16 3.50 -32.23 -13.58
N VAL A 17 2.92 -31.05 -13.78
CA VAL A 17 3.53 -30.02 -14.63
C VAL A 17 4.88 -29.66 -13.98
N PRO A 18 6.01 -29.74 -14.71
CA PRO A 18 7.31 -29.38 -14.15
C PRO A 18 7.28 -27.90 -13.72
N PRO A 19 7.98 -27.54 -12.62
CA PRO A 19 8.02 -26.17 -12.15
C PRO A 19 8.58 -25.26 -13.25
N ASP A 20 7.95 -24.09 -13.44
CA ASP A 20 8.39 -23.08 -14.39
C ASP A 20 9.80 -22.61 -14.04
N GLN A 21 10.77 -22.88 -14.93
CA GLN A 21 12.18 -22.53 -14.77
C GLN A 21 12.53 -21.13 -15.26
N SER A 22 11.55 -20.36 -15.74
CA SER A 22 11.75 -18.94 -16.06
C SER A 22 12.21 -18.14 -14.84
N PRO A 23 12.85 -16.97 -15.01
CA PRO A 23 13.17 -16.08 -13.90
C PRO A 23 11.94 -15.76 -13.03
N SER A 24 10.80 -15.52 -13.66
CA SER A 24 9.52 -15.25 -12.98
C SER A 24 9.02 -16.47 -12.20
N GLY A 25 9.08 -17.66 -12.79
CA GLY A 25 8.69 -18.90 -12.11
C GLY A 25 9.55 -19.19 -10.88
N ARG A 26 10.86 -18.98 -10.99
CA ARG A 26 11.78 -19.14 -9.85
C ARG A 26 11.47 -18.15 -8.72
N LEU A 27 11.22 -16.87 -9.05
CA LEU A 27 10.86 -15.86 -8.05
C LEU A 27 9.54 -16.22 -7.33
N LEU A 28 8.52 -16.61 -8.08
CA LEU A 28 7.25 -17.06 -7.48
C LEU A 28 7.41 -18.29 -6.60
N ALA A 29 8.26 -19.24 -6.96
CA ALA A 29 8.57 -20.40 -6.14
C ALA A 29 9.24 -19.98 -4.81
N GLN A 30 10.19 -19.04 -4.85
CA GLN A 30 10.82 -18.48 -3.66
C GLN A 30 9.82 -17.76 -2.75
N LEU A 31 8.92 -16.94 -3.32
CA LEU A 31 7.87 -16.25 -2.54
C LEU A 31 6.95 -17.25 -1.82
N ARG A 32 6.58 -18.37 -2.47
CA ARG A 32 5.78 -19.44 -1.83
C ARG A 32 6.52 -20.13 -0.71
N ILE A 33 7.84 -20.33 -0.85
CA ILE A 33 8.67 -20.87 0.24
C ILE A 33 8.68 -19.91 1.43
N ILE A 34 8.84 -18.62 1.20
CA ILE A 34 8.81 -17.59 2.25
C ILE A 34 7.44 -17.58 2.94
N GLU A 35 6.35 -17.60 2.17
CA GLU A 35 4.97 -17.68 2.69
C GLU A 35 4.79 -18.87 3.63
N ALA A 36 5.22 -20.05 3.19
CA ALA A 36 5.12 -21.28 3.99
C ALA A 36 5.99 -21.24 5.25
N GLN A 37 7.22 -20.70 5.15
CA GLN A 37 8.13 -20.58 6.29
C GLN A 37 7.66 -19.56 7.33
N ALA A 38 6.96 -18.54 6.90
CA ALA A 38 6.42 -17.52 7.78
C ALA A 38 5.11 -17.95 8.48
N ASP A 39 4.53 -19.07 8.09
CA ASP A 39 3.18 -19.50 8.52
C ASP A 39 2.16 -18.33 8.41
N ALA A 40 2.18 -17.67 7.26
CA ALA A 40 1.39 -16.47 7.02
C ALA A 40 0.88 -16.45 5.57
N THR A 41 -0.03 -15.56 5.25
CA THR A 41 -0.39 -15.27 3.86
C THR A 41 0.44 -14.11 3.34
N LEU A 42 1.18 -14.33 2.26
CA LEU A 42 2.01 -13.32 1.61
C LEU A 42 1.31 -12.79 0.35
N GLY A 43 0.97 -11.50 0.33
CA GLY A 43 0.50 -10.79 -0.85
C GLY A 43 1.62 -9.93 -1.43
N VAL A 44 1.99 -10.14 -2.69
CA VAL A 44 3.06 -9.40 -3.37
C VAL A 44 2.61 -9.04 -4.78
N GLU A 45 2.93 -7.84 -5.19
CA GLU A 45 2.93 -7.42 -6.59
C GLU A 45 4.17 -6.58 -6.87
N LEU A 46 4.83 -6.90 -7.96
CA LEU A 46 5.87 -6.09 -8.57
C LEU A 46 5.36 -5.64 -9.94
N TYR A 47 5.28 -4.34 -10.15
CA TYR A 47 4.80 -3.75 -11.40
C TYR A 47 5.92 -2.93 -12.05
N ASP A 48 6.27 -3.27 -13.28
CA ASP A 48 7.24 -2.55 -14.11
C ASP A 48 6.56 -1.38 -14.83
N THR A 49 6.98 -0.16 -14.53
CA THR A 49 6.37 1.05 -15.08
C THR A 49 6.70 1.27 -16.56
N GLY A 50 7.73 0.63 -17.10
CA GLY A 50 8.10 0.70 -18.51
C GLY A 50 7.30 -0.28 -19.35
N SER A 51 7.46 -1.58 -19.08
CA SER A 51 6.81 -2.64 -19.85
C SER A 51 5.33 -2.83 -19.52
N LYS A 52 4.85 -2.28 -18.39
CA LYS A 52 3.52 -2.49 -17.82
C LYS A 52 3.25 -3.94 -17.37
N MET A 53 4.30 -4.74 -17.28
CA MET A 53 4.22 -6.12 -16.82
C MET A 53 4.12 -6.19 -15.31
N SER A 54 3.43 -7.21 -14.83
CA SER A 54 3.25 -7.51 -13.41
C SER A 54 3.76 -8.91 -13.08
N LEU A 55 4.28 -9.05 -11.87
CA LEU A 55 4.58 -10.34 -11.27
C LEU A 55 4.11 -10.32 -9.82
N GLY A 56 3.25 -11.25 -9.43
CA GLY A 56 2.68 -11.26 -8.09
C GLY A 56 2.34 -12.63 -7.53
N LEU A 57 2.26 -12.70 -6.22
CA LEU A 57 1.71 -13.82 -5.45
C LEU A 57 0.51 -13.30 -4.65
N ASN A 58 -0.64 -13.98 -4.72
CA ASN A 58 -1.88 -13.52 -4.09
C ASN A 58 -2.21 -12.04 -4.42
N ALA A 59 -1.86 -11.60 -5.64
CA ALA A 59 -1.87 -10.20 -6.05
C ALA A 59 -3.27 -9.56 -6.00
N ASP A 60 -4.32 -10.36 -6.19
CA ASP A 60 -5.72 -9.92 -6.15
C ASP A 60 -6.42 -10.21 -4.81
N ARG A 61 -5.72 -10.81 -3.84
CA ARG A 61 -6.25 -11.01 -2.50
C ARG A 61 -6.29 -9.68 -1.74
N ARG A 62 -7.38 -9.45 -1.00
CA ARG A 62 -7.52 -8.25 -0.17
C ARG A 62 -6.73 -8.36 1.12
N PHE A 63 -6.06 -7.26 1.46
CA PHE A 63 -5.37 -7.03 2.72
C PHE A 63 -5.76 -5.66 3.28
N GLY A 64 -5.76 -5.52 4.60
CA GLY A 64 -5.99 -4.24 5.26
C GLY A 64 -4.90 -3.23 4.90
N HIS A 65 -5.30 -1.98 4.67
CA HIS A 65 -4.34 -0.90 4.40
C HIS A 65 -3.37 -0.67 5.55
N CYS A 66 -3.85 -0.79 6.79
CA CYS A 66 -3.14 -0.20 7.91
C CYS A 66 -2.72 1.24 7.56
N SER A 67 -1.50 1.66 7.86
CA SER A 67 -1.03 3.01 7.52
C SER A 67 -0.62 3.22 6.06
N SER A 68 -0.73 2.23 5.16
CA SER A 68 -0.36 2.43 3.75
C SER A 68 -1.28 3.42 3.02
N PHE A 69 -2.56 3.54 3.42
CA PHE A 69 -3.49 4.52 2.85
C PHE A 69 -3.00 5.97 2.95
N LYS A 70 -2.15 6.25 3.94
CA LYS A 70 -1.58 7.59 4.21
C LYS A 70 -0.76 8.12 3.04
N PHE A 71 -0.16 7.24 2.25
CA PHE A 71 0.48 7.59 0.98
C PHE A 71 -0.52 8.25 0.01
N SER A 72 -1.65 7.60 -0.23
CA SER A 72 -2.68 8.13 -1.13
C SER A 72 -3.37 9.38 -0.56
N LEU A 73 -3.48 9.48 0.78
CA LEU A 73 -4.00 10.67 1.43
C LEU A 73 -3.07 11.88 1.24
N ALA A 74 -1.76 11.68 1.38
CA ALA A 74 -0.76 12.72 1.10
C ALA A 74 -0.76 13.12 -0.39
N ALA A 75 -0.87 12.14 -1.28
CA ALA A 75 -0.99 12.39 -2.72
C ALA A 75 -2.26 13.18 -3.08
N LYS A 76 -3.40 12.87 -2.43
CA LYS A 76 -4.66 13.61 -2.61
C LYS A 76 -4.49 15.09 -2.26
N VAL A 77 -3.86 15.42 -1.12
CA VAL A 77 -3.58 16.82 -0.74
C VAL A 77 -2.78 17.52 -1.83
N LEU A 78 -1.68 16.94 -2.29
CA LEU A 78 -0.82 17.54 -3.32
C LEU A 78 -1.54 17.68 -4.67
N THR A 79 -2.37 16.70 -5.02
CA THR A 79 -3.13 16.70 -6.28
C THR A 79 -4.21 17.78 -6.28
N GLU A 80 -4.97 17.87 -5.20
CA GLU A 80 -6.08 18.83 -5.09
C GLU A 80 -5.58 20.26 -4.95
N ASP A 81 -4.49 20.48 -4.24
CA ASP A 81 -3.80 21.76 -4.17
C ASP A 81 -3.31 22.22 -5.55
N ALA A 82 -2.62 21.35 -6.28
CA ALA A 82 -2.14 21.65 -7.62
C ALA A 82 -3.26 21.95 -8.63
N ARG A 83 -4.48 21.45 -8.37
CA ARG A 83 -5.68 21.73 -9.17
C ARG A 83 -6.46 22.95 -8.68
N GLY A 84 -6.02 23.60 -7.60
CA GLY A 84 -6.72 24.74 -7.00
C GLY A 84 -8.04 24.38 -6.31
N LEU A 85 -8.25 23.11 -5.97
CA LEU A 85 -9.44 22.61 -5.29
C LEU A 85 -9.38 22.83 -3.77
N ILE A 86 -8.17 22.88 -3.24
CA ILE A 86 -7.89 23.23 -1.84
C ILE A 86 -6.69 24.19 -1.78
N ASP A 87 -6.55 24.89 -0.67
CA ASP A 87 -5.31 25.58 -0.29
C ASP A 87 -4.56 24.71 0.71
N ALA A 88 -3.50 24.02 0.25
CA ALA A 88 -2.71 23.13 1.11
C ALA A 88 -1.87 23.90 2.14
N ASP A 89 -1.68 25.20 1.97
CA ASP A 89 -0.97 26.06 2.91
C ASP A 89 -1.91 26.67 3.96
N ARG A 90 -3.22 26.43 3.83
CA ARG A 90 -4.22 26.73 4.86
C ARG A 90 -3.89 26.00 6.16
N ARG A 91 -3.84 26.75 7.26
CA ARG A 91 -3.57 26.19 8.59
C ARG A 91 -4.84 25.70 9.26
N VAL A 92 -4.73 24.55 9.92
CA VAL A 92 -5.78 23.92 10.72
C VAL A 92 -5.28 23.57 12.10
N THR A 93 -6.21 23.40 13.02
CA THR A 93 -5.94 23.03 14.41
C THR A 93 -6.69 21.75 14.80
N TRP A 94 -6.29 21.18 15.89
CA TRP A 94 -6.92 20.02 16.52
C TRP A 94 -6.83 20.15 18.02
N THR A 95 -7.65 19.40 18.74
CA THR A 95 -7.69 19.40 20.19
C THR A 95 -6.80 18.28 20.77
N LYS A 96 -6.58 18.32 22.09
CA LYS A 96 -5.86 17.25 22.79
C LYS A 96 -6.60 15.92 22.68
N ASP A 97 -7.94 15.94 22.65
CA ASP A 97 -8.77 14.74 22.58
C ASP A 97 -8.73 14.07 21.19
N GLU A 98 -8.31 14.80 20.15
CA GLU A 98 -8.09 14.25 18.81
C GLU A 98 -6.68 13.62 18.63
N LEU A 99 -5.82 13.73 19.66
CA LEU A 99 -4.50 13.12 19.58
C LEU A 99 -4.59 11.59 19.75
N MET A 100 -4.04 10.90 18.78
CA MET A 100 -3.94 9.44 18.72
C MET A 100 -2.55 8.96 19.16
N PHE A 101 -2.43 7.69 19.48
CA PHE A 101 -1.12 7.05 19.60
C PHE A 101 -0.38 7.13 18.25
N VAL A 102 0.95 7.17 18.28
CA VAL A 102 1.81 7.40 17.09
C VAL A 102 1.42 8.70 16.36
N SER A 103 1.58 9.82 17.07
CA SER A 103 1.31 11.16 16.54
C SER A 103 2.46 12.13 16.87
N PRO A 104 3.69 11.84 16.42
CA PRO A 104 4.88 12.57 16.87
C PRO A 104 4.92 14.03 16.39
N PHE A 105 4.36 14.32 15.22
CA PHE A 105 4.31 15.67 14.66
C PHE A 105 3.17 16.47 15.28
N THR A 106 1.95 15.93 15.26
CA THR A 106 0.75 16.63 15.75
C THR A 106 0.80 16.89 17.24
N THR A 107 1.39 15.99 18.04
CA THR A 107 1.61 16.24 19.47
C THR A 107 2.47 17.48 19.73
N LYS A 108 3.53 17.67 18.96
CA LYS A 108 4.44 18.84 19.08
C LYS A 108 3.80 20.15 18.60
N ARG A 109 2.82 20.07 17.71
CA ARG A 109 2.16 21.20 17.07
C ARG A 109 0.76 21.49 17.62
N LEU A 110 0.42 20.94 18.79
CA LEU A 110 -0.93 21.06 19.36
C LEU A 110 -1.39 22.51 19.56
N LYS A 111 -0.48 23.41 19.87
CA LYS A 111 -0.81 24.84 20.11
C LYS A 111 -0.86 25.65 18.81
N GLU A 112 0.09 25.39 17.89
CA GLU A 112 0.26 26.20 16.68
C GLU A 112 -0.59 25.69 15.51
N GLY A 113 -1.05 24.45 15.56
CA GLY A 113 -1.62 23.77 14.40
C GLY A 113 -0.59 23.53 13.30
N ALA A 114 -1.06 23.18 12.11
CA ALA A 114 -0.20 22.99 10.95
C ALA A 114 -0.97 23.23 9.66
N THR A 115 -0.26 23.41 8.54
CA THR A 115 -0.88 23.44 7.23
C THR A 115 -1.28 22.05 6.78
N LEU A 116 -2.22 21.95 5.82
CA LEU A 116 -2.59 20.65 5.24
C LEU A 116 -1.39 19.98 4.59
N ARG A 117 -0.49 20.74 3.98
CA ARG A 117 0.78 20.26 3.40
C ARG A 117 1.72 19.69 4.45
N GLU A 118 1.88 20.38 5.60
CA GLU A 118 2.70 19.89 6.72
C GLU A 118 2.12 18.58 7.29
N LEU A 119 0.79 18.50 7.44
CA LEU A 119 0.10 17.28 7.87
C LEU A 119 0.25 16.13 6.87
N ALA A 120 0.16 16.40 5.56
CA ALA A 120 0.38 15.41 4.52
C ALA A 120 1.81 14.83 4.56
N GLY A 121 2.81 15.70 4.71
CA GLY A 121 4.21 15.28 4.90
C GLY A 121 4.41 14.47 6.18
N ALA A 122 3.79 14.85 7.30
CA ALA A 122 3.86 14.12 8.56
C ALA A 122 3.19 12.75 8.47
N THR A 123 2.04 12.69 7.81
CA THR A 123 1.28 11.46 7.55
C THR A 123 2.13 10.46 6.74
N GLN A 124 2.80 10.92 5.68
CA GLN A 124 3.65 10.08 4.85
C GLN A 124 4.93 9.66 5.59
N LYS A 125 5.70 10.60 6.12
CA LYS A 125 7.03 10.33 6.68
C LYS A 125 7.00 9.64 8.04
N TYR A 126 6.12 10.08 8.93
CA TYR A 126 6.12 9.62 10.33
C TYR A 126 4.94 8.70 10.67
N ALA A 127 4.08 8.42 9.68
CA ALA A 127 2.83 7.67 9.87
C ALA A 127 1.92 8.26 10.96
N ASP A 128 1.94 9.59 11.15
CA ASP A 128 1.20 10.30 12.19
C ASP A 128 -0.31 10.06 12.04
N ASN A 129 -0.91 9.44 13.07
CA ASN A 129 -2.31 9.02 13.03
C ASN A 129 -3.27 10.21 13.19
N SER A 130 -2.95 11.14 14.07
CA SER A 130 -3.76 12.35 14.24
C SER A 130 -3.71 13.24 13.00
N ALA A 131 -2.53 13.38 12.35
CA ALA A 131 -2.41 14.09 11.08
C ALA A 131 -3.30 13.47 10.00
N ALA A 132 -3.34 12.14 9.92
CA ALA A 132 -4.22 11.44 8.98
C ALA A 132 -5.71 11.70 9.27
N ASN A 133 -6.14 11.61 10.54
CA ASN A 133 -7.53 11.86 10.91
C ASN A 133 -7.93 13.34 10.66
N VAL A 134 -7.05 14.29 10.98
CA VAL A 134 -7.28 15.72 10.70
C VAL A 134 -7.42 15.93 9.19
N LEU A 135 -6.53 15.38 8.37
CA LEU A 135 -6.64 15.49 6.92
C LEU A 135 -7.92 14.85 6.39
N LEU A 136 -8.29 13.66 6.86
CA LEU A 136 -9.58 13.05 6.47
C LEU A 136 -10.76 13.96 6.84
N ARG A 137 -10.79 14.54 8.05
CA ARG A 137 -11.81 15.51 8.45
C ARG A 137 -11.91 16.69 7.49
N GLU A 138 -10.77 17.27 7.13
CA GLU A 138 -10.69 18.46 6.28
C GLU A 138 -11.00 18.19 4.80
N LEU A 139 -10.82 16.96 4.34
CA LEU A 139 -10.94 16.56 2.95
C LEU A 139 -12.18 15.71 2.63
N GLY A 140 -13.18 15.68 3.51
CA GLY A 140 -14.46 15.01 3.28
C GLY A 140 -14.51 13.53 3.70
N GLY A 141 -13.61 13.12 4.58
CA GLY A 141 -13.63 11.80 5.24
C GLY A 141 -13.09 10.64 4.40
N PRO A 142 -13.25 9.41 4.91
CA PRO A 142 -12.80 8.20 4.23
C PRO A 142 -13.38 8.02 2.83
N ALA A 143 -14.66 8.36 2.64
CA ALA A 143 -15.32 8.26 1.34
C ALA A 143 -14.68 9.15 0.27
N ALA A 144 -14.18 10.34 0.64
CA ALA A 144 -13.49 11.22 -0.28
C ALA A 144 -12.13 10.66 -0.73
N LEU A 145 -11.42 9.93 0.13
CA LEU A 145 -10.21 9.22 -0.27
C LEU A 145 -10.55 8.04 -1.20
N THR A 146 -11.64 7.31 -0.91
CA THR A 146 -12.14 6.27 -1.82
C THR A 146 -12.50 6.87 -3.19
N GLY A 147 -13.17 8.03 -3.22
CA GLY A 147 -13.45 8.76 -4.44
C GLY A 147 -12.19 9.20 -5.20
N PHE A 148 -11.14 9.61 -4.49
CA PHE A 148 -9.85 9.92 -5.11
C PHE A 148 -9.25 8.70 -5.81
N TRP A 149 -9.24 7.52 -5.19
CA TRP A 149 -8.79 6.29 -5.85
C TRP A 149 -9.59 6.01 -7.12
N ARG A 150 -10.94 6.14 -7.08
CA ARG A 150 -11.78 5.96 -8.29
C ARG A 150 -11.41 6.96 -9.39
N SER A 151 -11.15 8.22 -9.03
CA SER A 151 -10.80 9.27 -10.00
C SER A 151 -9.48 9.00 -10.74
N ILE A 152 -8.61 8.18 -10.16
CA ILE A 152 -7.35 7.76 -10.78
C ILE A 152 -7.41 6.32 -11.33
N GLY A 153 -8.61 5.70 -11.37
CA GLY A 153 -8.85 4.38 -11.94
C GLY A 153 -8.40 3.22 -11.05
N ASP A 154 -8.40 3.38 -9.73
CA ASP A 154 -8.30 2.29 -8.76
C ASP A 154 -9.70 1.95 -8.25
N GLU A 155 -10.30 0.91 -8.83
CA GLU A 155 -11.64 0.45 -8.48
C GLU A 155 -11.66 -0.48 -7.26
N THR A 156 -10.50 -0.83 -6.72
CA THR A 156 -10.33 -1.86 -5.68
C THR A 156 -10.17 -1.29 -4.28
N SER A 157 -9.29 -0.29 -4.13
CA SER A 157 -8.96 0.31 -2.82
C SER A 157 -10.16 1.03 -2.23
N ARG A 158 -10.35 0.90 -0.93
CA ARG A 158 -11.41 1.61 -0.20
C ARG A 158 -10.99 1.94 1.23
N LEU A 159 -11.40 3.09 1.70
CA LEU A 159 -11.32 3.49 3.10
C LEU A 159 -12.73 3.78 3.59
N ASP A 160 -13.08 3.24 4.75
CA ASP A 160 -14.42 3.33 5.32
C ASP A 160 -14.40 3.91 6.74
N ARG A 161 -13.28 3.77 7.43
CA ARG A 161 -13.09 4.17 8.83
C ARG A 161 -11.85 5.06 8.96
N ILE A 162 -11.70 5.68 10.12
CA ILE A 162 -10.51 6.47 10.49
C ILE A 162 -9.62 5.69 11.46
N GLU A 163 -8.44 6.23 11.79
CA GLU A 163 -7.60 5.69 12.86
C GLU A 163 -8.33 5.78 14.21
N PRO A 164 -8.28 4.75 15.08
CA PRO A 164 -7.56 3.49 14.87
C PRO A 164 -8.44 2.37 14.28
N ALA A 165 -9.74 2.59 14.10
CA ALA A 165 -10.74 1.56 13.77
C ALA A 165 -10.48 0.88 12.41
N LEU A 166 -9.84 1.57 11.45
CA LEU A 166 -9.47 1.02 10.14
C LEU A 166 -8.48 -0.15 10.22
N ASN A 167 -7.80 -0.33 11.35
CA ASN A 167 -6.84 -1.41 11.56
C ASN A 167 -7.50 -2.74 11.99
N ASN A 168 -8.79 -2.73 12.30
CA ASN A 168 -9.54 -3.94 12.62
C ASN A 168 -10.10 -4.57 11.35
N VAL A 169 -9.29 -5.40 10.68
CA VAL A 169 -9.61 -6.04 9.41
C VAL A 169 -9.51 -7.57 9.56
N PRO A 170 -10.57 -8.24 10.04
CA PRO A 170 -10.67 -9.70 10.00
C PRO A 170 -10.58 -10.24 8.56
N VAL A 171 -10.29 -11.53 8.39
CA VAL A 171 -10.04 -12.18 7.08
C VAL A 171 -11.13 -11.93 6.03
N THR A 172 -12.39 -11.82 6.46
CA THR A 172 -13.54 -11.60 5.57
C THR A 172 -13.95 -10.14 5.42
N GLU A 173 -13.25 -9.23 6.09
CA GLU A 173 -13.56 -7.79 6.04
C GLU A 173 -13.06 -7.20 4.71
N ILE A 174 -13.91 -6.40 4.08
CA ILE A 174 -13.57 -5.68 2.85
C ILE A 174 -13.34 -4.18 3.09
N ARG A 175 -13.83 -3.64 4.22
CA ARG A 175 -13.60 -2.23 4.57
C ARG A 175 -12.13 -2.00 4.87
N ASP A 176 -11.64 -0.83 4.48
CA ASP A 176 -10.25 -0.38 4.71
C ASP A 176 -9.21 -1.34 4.10
N THR A 177 -9.51 -1.91 2.93
CA THR A 177 -8.66 -2.87 2.24
C THR A 177 -8.31 -2.44 0.82
N SER A 178 -7.23 -3.02 0.33
CA SER A 178 -6.83 -3.03 -1.08
C SER A 178 -6.27 -4.41 -1.45
N THR A 179 -5.75 -4.52 -2.67
CA THR A 179 -4.97 -5.67 -3.13
C THR A 179 -3.55 -5.22 -3.49
N PRO A 180 -2.54 -6.11 -3.43
CA PRO A 180 -1.19 -5.82 -3.89
C PRO A 180 -1.17 -5.23 -5.31
N ALA A 181 -1.92 -5.85 -6.24
CA ALA A 181 -2.01 -5.40 -7.62
C ALA A 181 -2.57 -3.97 -7.76
N ALA A 182 -3.61 -3.62 -7.02
CA ALA A 182 -4.20 -2.28 -7.05
C ALA A 182 -3.23 -1.25 -6.48
N MET A 183 -2.59 -1.54 -5.33
CA MET A 183 -1.68 -0.60 -4.69
C MET A 183 -0.41 -0.37 -5.50
N ALA A 184 0.21 -1.41 -6.07
CA ALA A 184 1.38 -1.24 -6.93
C ALA A 184 1.08 -0.31 -8.12
N ARG A 185 -0.07 -0.50 -8.78
CA ARG A 185 -0.50 0.38 -9.88
C ARG A 185 -0.86 1.79 -9.41
N THR A 186 -1.46 1.93 -8.23
CA THR A 186 -1.74 3.25 -7.62
C THR A 186 -0.45 3.99 -7.32
N VAL A 187 0.57 3.32 -6.76
CA VAL A 187 1.90 3.92 -6.56
C VAL A 187 2.49 4.36 -7.89
N ALA A 188 2.44 3.50 -8.93
CA ALA A 188 2.95 3.83 -10.26
C ALA A 188 2.28 5.08 -10.85
N LYS A 189 0.95 5.18 -10.77
CA LYS A 189 0.19 6.34 -11.26
C LYS A 189 0.55 7.63 -10.52
N LEU A 190 0.69 7.57 -9.21
CA LEU A 190 0.93 8.74 -8.37
C LEU A 190 2.40 9.19 -8.40
N VAL A 191 3.36 8.28 -8.58
CA VAL A 191 4.80 8.59 -8.55
C VAL A 191 5.39 8.80 -9.94
N TYR A 192 4.85 8.14 -10.97
CA TYR A 192 5.39 8.15 -12.34
C TYR A 192 4.38 8.52 -13.43
N GLY A 193 3.09 8.60 -13.08
CA GLY A 193 2.03 8.99 -14.03
C GLY A 193 1.78 10.51 -14.04
N ASP A 194 0.67 10.89 -14.63
CA ASP A 194 0.25 12.28 -14.91
C ASP A 194 -0.87 12.79 -13.99
N VAL A 195 -1.12 12.09 -12.88
CA VAL A 195 -2.20 12.47 -11.92
C VAL A 195 -1.98 13.86 -11.34
N MET A 196 -0.72 14.23 -11.11
CA MET A 196 -0.32 15.52 -10.56
C MET A 196 0.88 16.12 -11.31
N PRO A 197 1.10 17.44 -11.23
CA PRO A 197 2.27 18.10 -11.83
C PRO A 197 3.59 17.58 -11.25
N ASP A 198 4.68 17.75 -12.02
CA ASP A 198 6.03 17.27 -11.68
C ASP A 198 6.50 17.72 -10.29
N ALA A 199 6.26 18.97 -9.93
CA ALA A 199 6.68 19.49 -8.62
C ALA A 199 5.97 18.80 -7.44
N ALA A 200 4.67 18.54 -7.56
CA ALA A 200 3.89 17.81 -6.56
C ALA A 200 4.33 16.34 -6.48
N ARG A 201 4.59 15.73 -7.63
CA ARG A 201 5.09 14.36 -7.75
C ARG A 201 6.49 14.22 -7.13
N ALA A 202 7.39 15.16 -7.40
CA ALA A 202 8.72 15.21 -6.80
C ALA A 202 8.64 15.35 -5.26
N THR A 203 7.72 16.18 -4.76
CA THR A 203 7.46 16.33 -3.32
C THR A 203 7.01 15.01 -2.69
N LEU A 204 6.02 14.33 -3.29
CA LEU A 204 5.54 13.04 -2.80
C LEU A 204 6.65 12.00 -2.78
N LYS A 205 7.40 11.90 -3.87
CA LYS A 205 8.53 10.99 -4.04
C LYS A 205 9.61 11.22 -2.99
N GLN A 206 9.96 12.49 -2.73
CA GLN A 206 10.91 12.85 -1.69
C GLN A 206 10.40 12.46 -0.30
N TRP A 207 9.13 12.69 0.02
CA TRP A 207 8.56 12.26 1.31
C TRP A 207 8.59 10.73 1.48
N MET A 208 8.39 9.96 0.41
CA MET A 208 8.54 8.50 0.44
C MET A 208 9.98 8.08 0.70
N ALA A 209 10.95 8.71 0.04
CA ALA A 209 12.38 8.46 0.26
C ALA A 209 12.82 8.79 1.70
N ASP A 210 12.29 9.88 2.26
CA ASP A 210 12.56 10.36 3.62
C ASP A 210 11.85 9.52 4.70
N THR A 211 11.01 8.54 4.33
CA THR A 211 10.26 7.72 5.29
C THR A 211 11.21 6.75 6.03
N PRO A 212 11.36 6.86 7.37
CA PRO A 212 12.30 6.00 8.10
C PRO A 212 11.76 4.60 8.38
N THR A 213 10.43 4.42 8.33
CA THR A 213 9.78 3.19 8.80
C THR A 213 10.03 1.97 7.91
N GLY A 214 10.32 2.17 6.62
CA GLY A 214 10.58 1.10 5.65
C GLY A 214 12.03 0.62 5.60
N ALA A 215 12.95 1.23 6.36
CA ALA A 215 14.38 0.89 6.31
C ALA A 215 14.69 -0.58 6.68
N ARG A 216 13.75 -1.29 7.32
CA ARG A 216 13.86 -2.71 7.70
C ARG A 216 12.90 -3.62 6.93
N ARG A 217 12.30 -3.14 5.83
CA ARG A 217 11.35 -3.89 4.99
C ARG A 217 11.91 -4.08 3.59
N VAL A 218 11.14 -3.85 2.55
CA VAL A 218 11.59 -4.05 1.16
C VAL A 218 12.91 -3.32 0.88
N ARG A 219 13.07 -2.09 1.36
CA ARG A 219 14.32 -1.33 1.16
C ARG A 219 15.56 -1.98 1.78
N ALA A 220 15.42 -2.77 2.84
CA ALA A 220 16.54 -3.48 3.44
C ALA A 220 17.21 -4.52 2.52
N GLY A 221 16.45 -5.05 1.58
CA GLY A 221 16.91 -6.05 0.60
C GLY A 221 17.43 -5.46 -0.71
N LEU A 222 17.32 -4.15 -0.90
CA LEU A 222 17.74 -3.51 -2.15
C LEU A 222 19.26 -3.27 -2.18
N PRO A 223 19.89 -3.29 -3.35
CA PRO A 223 21.25 -2.81 -3.51
C PRO A 223 21.35 -1.35 -3.03
N GLY A 224 22.34 -1.04 -2.18
CA GLY A 224 22.39 0.19 -1.39
C GLY A 224 22.46 1.52 -2.16
N LYS A 225 22.52 1.50 -3.50
CA LYS A 225 22.53 2.68 -4.36
C LYS A 225 21.25 2.86 -5.19
N TRP A 226 20.27 1.97 -5.05
CA TRP A 226 19.03 2.09 -5.80
C TRP A 226 18.11 3.11 -5.13
N PRO A 227 17.75 4.22 -5.81
CA PRO A 227 16.76 5.14 -5.29
C PRO A 227 15.46 4.40 -5.01
N SER A 228 14.89 4.65 -3.85
CA SER A 228 13.66 3.97 -3.42
C SER A 228 12.93 4.78 -2.36
N GLY A 229 11.65 4.57 -2.24
CA GLY A 229 10.83 5.18 -1.21
C GLY A 229 9.59 4.33 -0.95
N ASP A 230 9.07 4.42 0.26
CA ASP A 230 7.96 3.57 0.68
C ASP A 230 6.96 4.24 1.61
N LYS A 231 5.88 3.52 1.88
CA LYS A 231 4.98 3.73 3.00
C LYS A 231 4.62 2.41 3.62
N THR A 232 4.94 2.27 4.90
CA THR A 232 4.62 1.07 5.67
C THR A 232 3.26 1.15 6.35
N GLY A 233 2.71 -0.02 6.65
CA GLY A 233 1.56 -0.20 7.52
C GLY A 233 1.78 -1.38 8.47
N THR A 234 1.18 -1.31 9.66
CA THR A 234 1.20 -2.40 10.62
C THR A 234 -0.10 -2.38 11.43
N SER A 235 -0.72 -3.53 11.58
CA SER A 235 -1.80 -3.75 12.53
C SER A 235 -1.48 -4.91 13.44
N MET A 236 -1.75 -4.72 14.72
CA MET A 236 -1.68 -5.75 15.75
C MET A 236 -2.99 -5.73 16.56
N TRP A 237 -4.12 -5.53 15.88
CA TRP A 237 -5.42 -5.42 16.51
C TRP A 237 -5.82 -6.76 17.14
N LEU A 238 -6.26 -6.71 18.38
CA LEU A 238 -6.71 -7.91 19.10
C LEU A 238 -7.94 -8.51 18.41
N GLY A 239 -7.89 -9.82 18.12
CA GLY A 239 -8.97 -10.53 17.43
C GLY A 239 -8.91 -10.44 15.89
N SER A 240 -7.93 -9.73 15.34
CA SER A 240 -7.61 -9.72 13.90
C SER A 240 -6.23 -10.31 13.65
N GLU A 241 -5.96 -10.69 12.40
CA GLU A 241 -4.61 -11.11 11.99
C GLU A 241 -3.62 -9.94 12.14
N ARG A 242 -2.36 -10.29 12.40
CA ARG A 242 -1.27 -9.32 12.34
C ARG A 242 -0.99 -8.98 10.89
N LEU A 243 -1.03 -7.70 10.55
CA LEU A 243 -0.79 -7.23 9.19
C LEU A 243 0.50 -6.40 9.14
N TYR A 244 1.32 -6.70 8.15
CA TYR A 244 2.53 -5.94 7.81
C TYR A 244 2.44 -5.56 6.34
N VAL A 245 2.37 -4.29 6.04
CA VAL A 245 2.21 -3.75 4.69
C VAL A 245 3.40 -2.87 4.36
N ASP A 246 3.90 -2.99 3.13
CA ASP A 246 4.89 -2.10 2.56
C ASP A 246 4.56 -1.86 1.09
N ILE A 247 4.41 -0.60 0.70
CA ILE A 247 4.15 -0.18 -0.68
C ILE A 247 5.16 0.89 -1.07
N GLY A 248 5.61 0.88 -2.31
CA GLY A 248 6.62 1.85 -2.69
C GLY A 248 7.13 1.71 -4.11
N TYR A 249 8.26 2.35 -4.34
CA TYR A 249 8.96 2.32 -5.61
C TYR A 249 10.45 2.01 -5.44
N VAL A 250 11.03 1.50 -6.50
CA VAL A 250 12.47 1.24 -6.64
C VAL A 250 12.90 1.69 -8.04
N GLU A 251 14.04 2.34 -8.16
CA GLU A 251 14.63 2.76 -9.44
C GLU A 251 15.93 1.98 -9.70
N PRO A 252 15.83 0.80 -10.35
CA PRO A 252 17.02 0.05 -10.76
C PRO A 252 17.81 0.86 -11.78
N PRO A 253 19.17 0.83 -11.74
CA PRO A 253 19.97 1.43 -12.78
C PRO A 253 19.63 0.83 -14.17
N GLU A 254 19.55 1.66 -15.19
CA GLU A 254 19.36 1.25 -16.59
C GLU A 254 18.02 0.56 -16.91
N ASN A 255 17.11 0.49 -15.96
CA ASN A 255 15.79 -0.10 -16.13
C ASN A 255 14.69 0.89 -15.74
N ALA A 256 13.48 0.63 -16.21
CA ALA A 256 12.32 1.40 -15.78
C ALA A 256 12.07 1.22 -14.27
N PRO A 257 11.50 2.23 -13.61
CA PRO A 257 11.12 2.10 -12.21
C PRO A 257 10.13 0.96 -11.98
N LEU A 258 10.30 0.29 -10.85
CA LEU A 258 9.39 -0.73 -10.35
C LEU A 258 8.57 -0.18 -9.20
N THR A 259 7.31 -0.60 -9.10
CA THR A 259 6.47 -0.31 -7.93
C THR A 259 5.97 -1.60 -7.30
N PHE A 260 5.78 -1.57 -5.99
CA PHE A 260 5.37 -2.74 -5.23
C PHE A 260 4.29 -2.40 -4.20
#